data_1f274cf8f11e3bf6e5f34f7b3caa15e9
#
_entry.id   1f274cf8f11e3bf6e5f34f7b3caa15e9
#
_cell.length_a   1.000
_cell.length_b   1.000
_cell.length_c   1.000
_cell.angle_alpha   90.00
_cell.angle_beta   90.00
_cell.angle_gamma   90.00
#
_symmetry.space_group_name_H-M   'P 1'
#
loop_
_entity.id
_entity.type
_entity.pdbx_description
1 polymer ?
#
loop_
_entity_poly.entity_id
_entity_poly.type
_entity_poly.pdbx_seq_one_letter_code
_entity_poly.pdbx_strand_id
1 'polypeptide(L)'
;MKLALLTDGITPYVMGGMQRHSANLAKYLTLAGIEVSLVHCVHHGENPPSTKEVNDELFGPLAKVELKDVICLEFPKNGQIPGHYIRRSYAYSKMVTKALDYSKIDFVYAKGFSAWNILKRKQKGETFPPVGVKFHGYEMFQLLPSFKQKVDGALLRPPTKWNNVNADYVFSYGGKISELILQLGVSKENILEFTSGIDSSIIRKEKMRSYKAPVKFIFIGRSEIRKGVREIEQSINLLIEAGENFEAHFVGPIKPFIQNDAVIFHGSKSSLNEITLILDQMDVLLCPRHSEGMPNVIIEGMARELAVLTTKVGAIEVIVNEENGVFCSPGNVQSLNEAMLKFIRMDEASLKNLKTKSKRTVLERLVWEKLAESLTKKLISIKH
;
A
#
# COMPACT_ATOMS: atom_id res chain seq x y z
N MET A 1 -7.84 -2.79 25.34
CA MET A 1 -6.46 -2.48 24.95
C MET A 1 -6.43 -1.10 24.34
N LYS A 2 -5.53 -0.22 24.81
CA LYS A 2 -5.34 1.11 24.27
C LYS A 2 -4.08 1.16 23.39
N LEU A 3 -4.23 1.54 22.14
CA LEU A 3 -3.17 1.54 21.11
C LEU A 3 -2.91 2.97 20.63
N ALA A 4 -1.65 3.40 20.64
CA ALA A 4 -1.23 4.63 19.95
C ALA A 4 -0.88 4.30 18.50
N LEU A 5 -1.65 4.83 17.53
CA LEU A 5 -1.34 4.77 16.12
C LEU A 5 -0.62 6.06 15.69
N LEU A 6 0.67 5.94 15.43
CA LEU A 6 1.54 7.04 15.03
C LEU A 6 1.78 6.98 13.52
N THR A 7 1.41 8.04 12.78
CA THR A 7 1.49 8.05 11.32
C THR A 7 1.90 9.43 10.78
N ASP A 8 2.42 9.46 9.57
CA ASP A 8 2.80 10.65 8.82
C ASP A 8 1.66 11.23 7.95
N GLY A 9 0.42 11.00 8.36
CA GLY A 9 -0.79 11.50 7.75
C GLY A 9 -1.84 10.42 7.49
N ILE A 10 -3.06 10.88 7.29
CA ILE A 10 -4.21 10.06 6.88
C ILE A 10 -4.95 10.75 5.73
N THR A 11 -5.59 9.97 4.85
CA THR A 11 -6.52 10.53 3.86
C THR A 11 -7.80 11.02 4.55
N PRO A 12 -8.46 12.09 4.04
CA PRO A 12 -8.10 12.86 2.85
C PRO A 12 -7.08 13.98 3.09
N TYR A 13 -6.66 14.24 4.32
CA TYR A 13 -5.79 15.35 4.70
C TYR A 13 -4.36 15.26 4.12
N VAL A 14 -3.86 14.04 3.96
CA VAL A 14 -2.62 13.78 3.20
C VAL A 14 -2.90 12.66 2.20
N MET A 15 -2.68 12.94 0.92
CA MET A 15 -3.01 11.98 -0.15
C MET A 15 -1.91 10.95 -0.38
N GLY A 16 -2.28 9.68 -0.39
CA GLY A 16 -1.38 8.56 -0.71
C GLY A 16 -1.88 7.20 -0.24
N GLY A 17 -1.29 6.14 -0.81
CA GLY A 17 -1.65 4.77 -0.45
C GLY A 17 -1.30 4.42 1.01
N MET A 18 -0.19 4.96 1.53
CA MET A 18 0.20 4.80 2.94
C MET A 18 -0.78 5.49 3.89
N GLN A 19 -1.21 6.68 3.55
CA GLN A 19 -2.14 7.50 4.34
C GLN A 19 -3.54 6.86 4.35
N ARG A 20 -3.99 6.35 3.19
CA ARG A 20 -5.25 5.56 3.11
C ARG A 20 -5.17 4.28 3.96
N HIS A 21 -4.04 3.57 3.93
CA HIS A 21 -3.84 2.43 4.83
C HIS A 21 -3.85 2.86 6.30
N SER A 22 -3.36 4.05 6.65
CA SER A 22 -3.38 4.58 8.03
C SER A 22 -4.81 4.88 8.49
N ALA A 23 -5.60 5.55 7.65
CA ALA A 23 -7.00 5.83 7.89
C ALA A 23 -7.81 4.54 8.11
N ASN A 24 -7.67 3.57 7.21
CA ASN A 24 -8.34 2.28 7.34
C ASN A 24 -7.89 1.51 8.60
N LEU A 25 -6.61 1.53 8.92
CA LEU A 25 -6.11 0.88 10.13
C LEU A 25 -6.73 1.48 11.40
N ALA A 26 -6.80 2.82 11.50
CA ALA A 26 -7.47 3.51 12.60
C ALA A 26 -8.94 3.11 12.67
N LYS A 27 -9.67 3.20 11.55
CA LYS A 27 -11.08 2.84 11.44
C LYS A 27 -11.34 1.40 11.90
N TYR A 28 -10.68 0.44 11.27
CA TYR A 28 -11.02 -0.98 11.46
C TYR A 28 -10.51 -1.56 12.78
N LEU A 29 -9.41 -1.06 13.35
CA LEU A 29 -9.00 -1.42 14.71
C LEU A 29 -10.00 -0.90 15.75
N THR A 30 -10.52 0.32 15.57
CA THR A 30 -11.55 0.88 16.45
C THR A 30 -12.85 0.06 16.37
N LEU A 31 -13.28 -0.30 15.15
CA LEU A 31 -14.42 -1.19 14.94
C LEU A 31 -14.22 -2.58 15.54
N ALA A 32 -12.99 -3.08 15.59
CA ALA A 32 -12.63 -4.35 16.23
C ALA A 32 -12.44 -4.25 17.77
N GLY A 33 -12.80 -3.11 18.37
CA GLY A 33 -12.81 -2.91 19.83
C GLY A 33 -11.48 -2.47 20.46
N ILE A 34 -10.51 -2.05 19.65
CA ILE A 34 -9.28 -1.41 20.15
C ILE A 34 -9.57 0.08 20.42
N GLU A 35 -9.21 0.57 21.59
CA GLU A 35 -9.19 2.02 21.87
C GLU A 35 -7.98 2.65 21.19
N VAL A 36 -8.20 3.32 20.04
CA VAL A 36 -7.12 3.89 19.23
C VAL A 36 -6.94 5.38 19.56
N SER A 37 -5.74 5.75 20.02
CA SER A 37 -5.27 7.14 20.07
C SER A 37 -4.48 7.42 18.79
N LEU A 38 -5.03 8.26 17.89
CA LEU A 38 -4.43 8.56 16.61
C LEU A 38 -3.57 9.83 16.68
N VAL A 39 -2.29 9.70 16.33
CA VAL A 39 -1.40 10.85 16.07
C VAL A 39 -1.05 10.87 14.58
N HIS A 40 -1.47 11.91 13.89
CA HIS A 40 -1.19 12.10 12.47
C HIS A 40 -0.72 13.51 12.16
N CYS A 41 -0.42 13.83 10.91
CA CYS A 41 -0.06 15.18 10.51
C CYS A 41 -0.78 15.66 9.26
N VAL A 42 -0.70 16.98 9.07
CA VAL A 42 -0.98 17.69 7.82
C VAL A 42 0.33 18.29 7.29
N HIS A 43 0.32 18.79 6.05
CA HIS A 43 1.47 19.51 5.54
C HIS A 43 1.67 20.85 6.25
N HIS A 44 2.90 21.35 6.21
CA HIS A 44 3.23 22.65 6.80
C HIS A 44 2.38 23.77 6.19
N GLY A 45 1.70 24.56 7.04
CA GLY A 45 0.82 25.65 6.64
C GLY A 45 -0.64 25.24 6.35
N GLU A 46 -0.98 23.96 6.48
CA GLU A 46 -2.37 23.50 6.38
C GLU A 46 -3.05 23.49 7.76
N ASN A 47 -4.33 23.80 7.80
CA ASN A 47 -5.12 23.78 9.03
C ASN A 47 -5.32 22.33 9.52
N PRO A 48 -4.97 22.02 10.78
CA PRO A 48 -5.26 20.72 11.36
C PRO A 48 -6.77 20.46 11.45
N PRO A 49 -7.25 19.28 11.04
CA PRO A 49 -8.64 18.90 11.25
C PRO A 49 -8.94 18.71 12.74
N SER A 50 -10.17 18.99 13.13
CA SER A 50 -10.68 18.66 14.46
C SER A 50 -10.91 17.14 14.61
N THR A 51 -10.98 16.66 15.85
CA THR A 51 -11.34 15.26 16.16
C THR A 51 -12.67 14.86 15.51
N LYS A 52 -13.66 15.77 15.51
CA LYS A 52 -14.96 15.51 14.89
C LYS A 52 -14.84 15.31 13.38
N GLU A 53 -14.13 16.20 12.68
CA GLU A 53 -13.93 16.06 11.23
C GLU A 53 -13.25 14.75 10.85
N VAL A 54 -12.25 14.31 11.62
CA VAL A 54 -11.59 13.03 11.41
C VAL A 54 -12.55 11.86 11.64
N ASN A 55 -13.36 11.92 12.69
CA ASN A 55 -14.36 10.87 12.97
C ASN A 55 -15.46 10.83 11.91
N ASP A 56 -15.98 11.98 11.48
CA ASP A 56 -16.99 12.07 10.41
C ASP A 56 -16.46 11.48 9.10
N GLU A 57 -15.17 11.71 8.79
CA GLU A 57 -14.52 11.14 7.60
C GLU A 57 -14.32 9.63 7.69
N LEU A 58 -13.87 9.12 8.84
CA LEU A 58 -13.56 7.69 9.00
C LEU A 58 -14.80 6.82 9.16
N PHE A 59 -15.80 7.28 9.89
CA PHE A 59 -16.95 6.45 10.31
C PHE A 59 -18.28 6.95 9.74
N GLY A 60 -18.34 8.18 9.26
CA GLY A 60 -19.54 8.88 8.87
C GLY A 60 -20.17 9.66 10.03
N PRO A 61 -20.97 10.70 9.73
CA PRO A 61 -21.45 11.68 10.72
C PRO A 61 -22.48 11.13 11.72
N LEU A 62 -23.02 9.93 11.47
CA LEU A 62 -24.03 9.28 12.33
C LEU A 62 -23.49 8.02 13.02
N ALA A 63 -22.18 7.79 12.98
CA ALA A 63 -21.58 6.61 13.59
C ALA A 63 -21.65 6.67 15.11
N LYS A 64 -21.86 5.47 15.73
CA LYS A 64 -21.82 5.30 17.19
C LYS A 64 -20.42 4.99 17.73
N VAL A 65 -19.50 4.72 16.83
CA VAL A 65 -18.10 4.37 17.13
C VAL A 65 -17.22 5.50 16.65
N GLU A 66 -16.27 5.92 17.48
CA GLU A 66 -15.37 7.04 17.22
C GLU A 66 -13.99 6.85 17.83
N LEU A 67 -13.00 7.56 17.29
CA LEU A 67 -11.71 7.77 17.95
C LEU A 67 -11.91 8.80 19.07
N LYS A 68 -11.50 8.45 20.28
CA LYS A 68 -11.57 9.37 21.42
C LYS A 68 -10.46 10.39 21.41
N ASP A 69 -9.26 9.97 21.03
CA ASP A 69 -8.06 10.78 21.01
C ASP A 69 -7.53 10.92 19.57
N VAL A 70 -7.65 12.09 18.99
CA VAL A 70 -7.05 12.44 17.69
C VAL A 70 -6.17 13.67 17.88
N ILE A 71 -4.89 13.51 17.59
CA ILE A 71 -3.90 14.59 17.66
C ILE A 71 -3.34 14.81 16.26
N CYS A 72 -3.62 15.96 15.69
CA CYS A 72 -3.06 16.38 14.41
C CYS A 72 -1.89 17.33 14.62
N LEU A 73 -0.73 17.00 14.07
CA LEU A 73 0.49 17.79 14.14
C LEU A 73 0.80 18.38 12.75
N GLU A 74 1.56 19.44 12.72
CA GLU A 74 2.10 19.97 11.48
C GLU A 74 3.42 19.28 11.15
N PHE A 75 3.54 18.71 9.93
CA PHE A 75 4.80 18.07 9.54
C PHE A 75 5.88 19.14 9.31
N PRO A 76 7.12 18.99 9.84
CA PRO A 76 8.15 20.01 9.76
C PRO A 76 8.42 20.52 8.35
N LYS A 77 8.66 21.83 8.20
CA LYS A 77 8.85 22.54 6.93
C LYS A 77 9.88 21.86 6.00
N ASN A 78 9.66 21.92 4.70
CA ASN A 78 10.60 21.40 3.69
C ASN A 78 11.96 22.11 3.77
N GLY A 79 13.02 21.31 3.68
CA GLY A 79 14.40 21.80 3.52
C GLY A 79 14.90 21.52 2.10
N GLN A 80 15.90 22.26 1.65
CA GLN A 80 16.50 22.11 0.32
C GLN A 80 17.75 21.21 0.30
N ILE A 81 18.28 20.86 1.47
CA ILE A 81 19.54 20.11 1.62
C ILE A 81 19.30 18.60 1.51
N PRO A 82 20.16 17.81 0.81
CA PRO A 82 20.07 16.35 0.77
C PRO A 82 19.89 15.73 2.17
N GLY A 83 19.05 14.70 2.30
CA GLY A 83 18.70 14.10 3.60
C GLY A 83 17.72 14.93 4.45
N HIS A 84 17.11 16.01 3.90
CA HIS A 84 16.09 16.81 4.61
C HIS A 84 14.92 15.94 5.10
N TYR A 85 14.50 14.94 4.34
CA TYR A 85 13.42 14.03 4.73
C TYR A 85 13.74 13.30 6.05
N ILE A 86 14.96 12.76 6.19
CA ILE A 86 15.40 12.04 7.39
C ILE A 86 15.39 12.96 8.62
N ARG A 87 15.91 14.19 8.48
CA ARG A 87 15.92 15.17 9.57
C ARG A 87 14.52 15.60 9.99
N ARG A 88 13.64 15.83 9.02
CA ARG A 88 12.23 16.18 9.25
C ARG A 88 11.48 15.06 9.94
N SER A 89 11.67 13.81 9.47
CA SER A 89 11.07 12.63 10.09
C SER A 89 11.51 12.46 11.54
N TYR A 90 12.80 12.70 11.83
CA TYR A 90 13.27 12.68 13.21
C TYR A 90 12.71 13.84 14.05
N ALA A 91 12.62 15.05 13.49
CA ALA A 91 11.98 16.19 14.18
C ALA A 91 10.49 15.91 14.44
N TYR A 92 9.77 15.36 13.46
CA TYR A 92 8.39 14.92 13.61
C TYR A 92 8.24 13.88 14.73
N SER A 93 9.11 12.87 14.76
CA SER A 93 9.07 11.84 15.81
C SER A 93 9.25 12.42 17.23
N LYS A 94 10.00 13.52 17.39
CA LYS A 94 10.11 14.23 18.68
C LYS A 94 8.78 14.91 19.05
N MET A 95 8.07 15.50 18.09
CA MET A 95 6.76 16.10 18.33
C MET A 95 5.75 15.02 18.72
N VAL A 96 5.71 13.91 17.99
CA VAL A 96 4.87 12.75 18.30
C VAL A 96 5.13 12.21 19.71
N THR A 97 6.41 12.10 20.11
CA THR A 97 6.79 11.61 21.45
C THR A 97 6.27 12.52 22.59
N LYS A 98 6.08 13.82 22.33
CA LYS A 98 5.56 14.78 23.30
C LYS A 98 4.04 14.89 23.28
N ALA A 99 3.39 14.39 22.25
CA ALA A 99 1.96 14.60 22.00
C ALA A 99 1.05 13.71 22.85
N LEU A 100 1.53 12.57 23.36
CA LEU A 100 0.75 11.59 24.11
C LEU A 100 1.35 11.28 25.49
N ASP A 101 0.48 10.94 26.43
CA ASP A 101 0.85 10.28 27.68
C ASP A 101 0.95 8.77 27.47
N TYR A 102 2.17 8.29 27.24
CA TYR A 102 2.43 6.87 26.95
C TYR A 102 2.22 5.94 28.16
N SER A 103 2.10 6.46 29.38
CA SER A 103 1.81 5.65 30.56
C SER A 103 0.42 4.99 30.52
N LYS A 104 -0.48 5.53 29.68
CA LYS A 104 -1.86 5.02 29.48
C LYS A 104 -2.00 4.18 28.21
N ILE A 105 -0.92 3.92 27.49
CA ILE A 105 -0.89 3.17 26.22
C ILE A 105 -0.38 1.76 26.46
N ASP A 106 -1.05 0.76 25.92
CA ASP A 106 -0.62 -0.65 25.99
C ASP A 106 0.35 -1.02 24.88
N PHE A 107 0.22 -0.40 23.70
CA PHE A 107 1.05 -0.70 22.52
C PHE A 107 1.16 0.51 21.57
N VAL A 108 2.33 0.72 21.00
CA VAL A 108 2.57 1.75 19.97
C VAL A 108 2.69 1.08 18.60
N TYR A 109 1.76 1.40 17.70
CA TYR A 109 1.87 1.06 16.28
C TYR A 109 2.37 2.27 15.51
N ALA A 110 3.59 2.22 15.01
CA ALA A 110 4.23 3.35 14.36
C ALA A 110 4.51 3.09 12.88
N LYS A 111 4.15 4.05 12.02
CA LYS A 111 4.45 4.01 10.59
C LYS A 111 5.69 4.82 10.25
N GLY A 112 6.55 4.23 9.42
CA GLY A 112 7.80 4.85 9.02
C GLY A 112 8.66 5.22 10.23
N PHE A 113 9.08 6.48 10.28
CA PHE A 113 9.96 7.00 11.32
C PHE A 113 9.23 7.65 12.52
N SER A 114 7.90 7.51 12.62
CA SER A 114 7.11 8.26 13.64
C SER A 114 7.47 7.92 15.08
N ALA A 115 7.95 6.70 15.38
CA ALA A 115 8.43 6.30 16.70
C ALA A 115 9.95 6.46 16.91
N TRP A 116 10.70 7.03 15.98
CA TRP A 116 12.17 7.05 16.05
C TRP A 116 12.71 7.65 17.36
N ASN A 117 12.13 8.76 17.82
CA ASN A 117 12.56 9.38 19.09
C ASN A 117 12.17 8.52 20.31
N ILE A 118 11.02 7.83 20.29
CA ILE A 118 10.60 6.89 21.34
C ILE A 118 11.64 5.78 21.46
N LEU A 119 12.01 5.14 20.35
CA LEU A 119 13.02 4.07 20.32
C LEU A 119 14.38 4.55 20.86
N LYS A 120 14.81 5.78 20.51
CA LYS A 120 16.04 6.36 21.06
C LYS A 120 15.97 6.60 22.58
N ARG A 121 14.82 6.99 23.10
CA ARG A 121 14.63 7.20 24.53
C ARG A 121 14.55 5.87 25.29
N LYS A 122 13.90 4.85 24.71
CA LYS A 122 13.94 3.47 25.26
C LYS A 122 15.37 2.96 25.42
N GLN A 123 16.22 3.14 24.40
CA GLN A 123 17.64 2.77 24.50
C GLN A 123 18.43 3.49 25.60
N LYS A 124 17.94 4.66 26.03
CA LYS A 124 18.52 5.40 27.17
C LYS A 124 17.94 5.00 28.51
N GLY A 125 17.10 3.95 28.57
CA GLY A 125 16.51 3.43 29.79
C GLY A 125 15.16 4.04 30.16
N GLU A 126 14.56 4.88 29.30
CA GLU A 126 13.22 5.42 29.58
C GLU A 126 12.15 4.35 29.27
N THR A 127 11.14 4.31 30.13
CA THR A 127 10.04 3.34 30.01
C THR A 127 8.99 3.83 29.01
N PHE A 128 8.71 2.97 28.02
CA PHE A 128 7.62 3.13 27.04
C PHE A 128 6.95 1.76 26.83
N PRO A 129 5.68 1.74 26.37
CA PRO A 129 5.02 0.49 25.98
C PRO A 129 5.77 -0.17 24.81
N PRO A 130 5.47 -1.46 24.51
CA PRO A 130 6.00 -2.12 23.32
C PRO A 130 5.71 -1.31 22.05
N VAL A 131 6.73 -1.20 21.17
CA VAL A 131 6.68 -0.42 19.93
C VAL A 131 6.81 -1.36 18.74
N GLY A 132 5.78 -1.40 17.90
CA GLY A 132 5.82 -2.05 16.60
C GLY A 132 5.97 -1.02 15.48
N VAL A 133 6.96 -1.18 14.61
CA VAL A 133 7.17 -0.28 13.47
C VAL A 133 6.72 -0.94 12.17
N LYS A 134 6.17 -0.16 11.24
CA LYS A 134 5.83 -0.60 9.87
C LYS A 134 6.39 0.36 8.83
N PHE A 135 7.33 -0.11 8.03
CA PHE A 135 7.72 0.55 6.79
C PHE A 135 6.95 -0.07 5.62
N HIS A 136 6.41 0.76 4.72
CA HIS A 136 5.49 0.26 3.70
C HIS A 136 6.13 -0.54 2.58
N GLY A 137 7.34 -0.19 2.15
CA GLY A 137 7.87 -0.80 0.93
C GLY A 137 9.27 -1.35 1.03
N TYR A 138 10.14 -0.75 1.82
CA TYR A 138 11.57 -1.06 1.82
C TYR A 138 12.21 -0.92 0.42
N GLU A 139 11.67 -0.02 -0.43
CA GLU A 139 12.15 0.20 -1.79
C GLU A 139 13.64 0.53 -1.83
N MET A 140 14.17 1.21 -0.78
CA MET A 140 15.59 1.51 -0.65
C MET A 140 16.50 0.25 -0.62
N PHE A 141 15.95 -0.92 -0.32
CA PHE A 141 16.66 -2.21 -0.32
C PHE A 141 16.32 -3.09 -1.52
N GLN A 142 15.45 -2.64 -2.41
CA GLN A 142 15.04 -3.35 -3.62
C GLN A 142 15.73 -2.77 -4.87
N LEU A 143 15.29 -3.19 -6.06
CA LEU A 143 15.78 -2.69 -7.33
C LEU A 143 15.41 -1.21 -7.50
N LEU A 144 16.43 -0.35 -7.63
CA LEU A 144 16.28 1.09 -7.84
C LEU A 144 16.72 1.44 -9.27
N PRO A 145 15.77 1.79 -10.17
CA PRO A 145 16.07 1.93 -11.60
C PRO A 145 16.83 3.21 -11.97
N SER A 146 16.89 4.24 -11.10
CA SER A 146 17.60 5.49 -11.39
C SER A 146 18.72 5.80 -10.39
N PHE A 147 19.73 6.55 -10.85
CA PHE A 147 20.87 6.98 -10.00
C PHE A 147 20.38 7.80 -8.79
N LYS A 148 19.46 8.74 -9.00
CA LYS A 148 18.87 9.54 -7.91
C LYS A 148 18.24 8.64 -6.84
N GLN A 149 17.44 7.66 -7.24
CA GLN A 149 16.81 6.72 -6.32
C GLN A 149 17.86 5.88 -5.56
N LYS A 150 18.99 5.52 -6.21
CA LYS A 150 20.08 4.80 -5.53
C LYS A 150 20.72 5.64 -4.44
N VAL A 151 20.95 6.94 -4.68
CA VAL A 151 21.49 7.88 -3.68
C VAL A 151 20.51 8.08 -2.53
N ASP A 152 19.25 8.39 -2.84
CA ASP A 152 18.20 8.58 -1.83
C ASP A 152 18.01 7.30 -1.01
N GLY A 153 18.02 6.14 -1.67
CA GLY A 153 17.97 4.83 -1.01
C GLY A 153 19.13 4.59 -0.06
N ALA A 154 20.36 4.90 -0.49
CA ALA A 154 21.55 4.74 0.35
C ALA A 154 21.46 5.56 1.64
N LEU A 155 20.92 6.79 1.57
CA LEU A 155 20.72 7.64 2.74
C LEU A 155 19.62 7.09 3.69
N LEU A 156 18.60 6.42 3.15
CA LEU A 156 17.47 5.90 3.94
C LEU A 156 17.77 4.55 4.60
N ARG A 157 18.69 3.76 4.05
CA ARG A 157 19.01 2.42 4.58
C ARG A 157 19.44 2.42 6.07
N PRO A 158 20.42 3.24 6.51
CA PRO A 158 20.86 3.20 7.90
C PRO A 158 19.76 3.53 8.92
N PRO A 159 18.98 4.64 8.79
CA PRO A 159 17.93 4.95 9.74
C PRO A 159 16.77 3.95 9.69
N THR A 160 16.45 3.39 8.51
CA THR A 160 15.42 2.35 8.39
C THR A 160 15.87 1.08 9.12
N LYS A 161 17.08 0.59 8.86
CA LYS A 161 17.64 -0.56 9.58
C LYS A 161 17.65 -0.34 11.08
N TRP A 162 18.11 0.84 11.52
CA TRP A 162 18.18 1.18 12.95
C TRP A 162 16.80 1.12 13.61
N ASN A 163 15.76 1.72 13.00
CA ASN A 163 14.41 1.70 13.55
C ASN A 163 13.84 0.27 13.63
N ASN A 164 14.09 -0.57 12.61
CA ASN A 164 13.62 -1.96 12.61
C ASN A 164 14.28 -2.79 13.72
N VAL A 165 15.60 -2.72 13.85
CA VAL A 165 16.38 -3.54 14.82
C VAL A 165 16.10 -3.12 16.27
N ASN A 166 15.75 -1.87 16.51
CA ASN A 166 15.51 -1.34 17.86
C ASN A 166 14.02 -1.27 18.25
N ALA A 167 13.11 -1.66 17.37
CA ALA A 167 11.71 -1.85 17.70
C ALA A 167 11.49 -3.19 18.41
N ASP A 168 10.49 -3.26 19.28
CA ASP A 168 10.09 -4.52 19.93
C ASP A 168 9.47 -5.47 18.89
N TYR A 169 8.73 -4.90 17.90
CA TYR A 169 8.11 -5.65 16.81
C TYR A 169 8.23 -4.91 15.48
N VAL A 170 8.23 -5.65 14.39
CA VAL A 170 8.21 -5.10 13.03
C VAL A 170 7.05 -5.71 12.25
N PHE A 171 6.16 -4.84 11.76
CA PHE A 171 5.05 -5.27 10.92
C PHE A 171 5.49 -5.42 9.47
N SER A 172 5.33 -6.62 8.94
CA SER A 172 5.65 -6.99 7.56
C SER A 172 4.37 -7.22 6.74
N TYR A 173 4.47 -7.05 5.43
CA TYR A 173 3.46 -7.53 4.49
C TYR A 173 3.58 -9.03 4.18
N GLY A 174 4.65 -9.69 4.66
CA GLY A 174 4.97 -11.09 4.34
C GLY A 174 5.89 -11.25 3.13
N GLY A 175 6.17 -12.49 2.76
CA GLY A 175 7.00 -12.84 1.61
C GLY A 175 8.39 -12.21 1.65
N LYS A 176 8.86 -11.71 0.51
CA LYS A 176 10.20 -11.08 0.39
C LYS A 176 10.42 -9.89 1.32
N ILE A 177 9.33 -9.23 1.78
CA ILE A 177 9.46 -8.17 2.77
C ILE A 177 9.84 -8.73 4.13
N SER A 178 9.25 -9.87 4.55
CA SER A 178 9.67 -10.54 5.80
C SER A 178 11.11 -11.05 5.70
N GLU A 179 11.51 -11.64 4.57
CA GLU A 179 12.88 -12.07 4.34
C GLU A 179 13.88 -10.92 4.43
N LEU A 180 13.54 -9.77 3.84
CA LEU A 180 14.36 -8.57 3.91
C LEU A 180 14.48 -8.06 5.36
N ILE A 181 13.41 -8.04 6.13
CA ILE A 181 13.42 -7.63 7.54
C ILE A 181 14.33 -8.56 8.37
N LEU A 182 14.29 -9.87 8.13
CA LEU A 182 15.22 -10.84 8.72
C LEU A 182 16.69 -10.52 8.37
N GLN A 183 16.97 -10.21 7.10
CA GLN A 183 18.31 -9.81 6.64
C GLN A 183 18.80 -8.49 7.28
N LEU A 184 17.90 -7.61 7.70
CA LEU A 184 18.25 -6.41 8.46
C LEU A 184 18.70 -6.70 9.90
N GLY A 185 18.44 -7.91 10.42
CA GLY A 185 18.81 -8.36 11.75
C GLY A 185 17.66 -8.36 12.76
N VAL A 186 16.43 -8.32 12.32
CA VAL A 186 15.25 -8.48 13.19
C VAL A 186 14.99 -9.97 13.41
N SER A 187 14.76 -10.40 14.65
CA SER A 187 14.42 -11.78 14.98
C SER A 187 13.05 -12.18 14.43
N LYS A 188 12.90 -13.44 14.03
CA LYS A 188 11.70 -13.94 13.37
C LYS A 188 10.44 -13.79 14.25
N GLU A 189 10.58 -14.04 15.53
CA GLU A 189 9.53 -13.91 16.56
C GLU A 189 9.01 -12.48 16.73
N ASN A 190 9.83 -11.48 16.37
CA ASN A 190 9.48 -10.07 16.43
C ASN A 190 8.86 -9.56 15.11
N ILE A 191 8.73 -10.42 14.08
CA ILE A 191 8.09 -10.05 12.82
C ILE A 191 6.62 -10.43 12.86
N LEU A 192 5.74 -9.43 12.76
CA LEU A 192 4.30 -9.60 12.74
C LEU A 192 3.79 -9.40 11.31
N GLU A 193 3.44 -10.50 10.64
CA GLU A 193 2.88 -10.40 9.30
C GLU A 193 1.45 -9.87 9.34
N PHE A 194 1.23 -8.79 8.60
CA PHE A 194 -0.04 -8.10 8.46
C PHE A 194 -0.14 -7.42 7.10
N THR A 195 -0.97 -7.97 6.22
CA THR A 195 -1.15 -7.51 4.85
C THR A 195 -1.93 -6.19 4.77
N SER A 196 -1.99 -5.57 3.59
CA SER A 196 -2.95 -4.51 3.30
C SER A 196 -4.32 -5.12 2.99
N GLY A 197 -5.37 -4.36 3.22
CA GLY A 197 -6.75 -4.77 2.99
C GLY A 197 -7.54 -3.79 2.15
N ILE A 198 -8.77 -4.19 1.83
CA ILE A 198 -9.76 -3.38 1.13
C ILE A 198 -11.07 -3.34 1.93
N ASP A 199 -11.77 -2.21 1.83
CA ASP A 199 -13.13 -2.07 2.36
C ASP A 199 -14.08 -3.01 1.61
N SER A 200 -14.92 -3.73 2.34
CA SER A 200 -15.87 -4.70 1.77
C SER A 200 -16.86 -4.06 0.78
N SER A 201 -17.11 -2.75 0.91
CA SER A 201 -17.98 -1.99 -0.01
C SER A 201 -17.43 -1.89 -1.44
N ILE A 202 -16.10 -2.02 -1.60
CA ILE A 202 -15.44 -1.95 -2.91
C ILE A 202 -15.54 -3.27 -3.67
N ILE A 203 -15.84 -4.37 -3.00
CA ILE A 203 -15.92 -5.69 -3.62
C ILE A 203 -17.12 -5.72 -4.57
N ARG A 204 -16.87 -6.18 -5.80
CA ARG A 204 -17.91 -6.28 -6.83
C ARG A 204 -19.04 -7.20 -6.37
N LYS A 205 -20.27 -6.68 -6.35
CA LYS A 205 -21.49 -7.42 -5.99
C LYS A 205 -22.22 -7.94 -7.21
N GLU A 206 -22.16 -7.19 -8.33
CA GLU A 206 -22.80 -7.54 -9.57
C GLU A 206 -22.17 -8.77 -10.20
N LYS A 207 -22.94 -9.47 -11.03
CA LYS A 207 -22.45 -10.61 -11.81
C LYS A 207 -21.33 -10.16 -12.77
N MET A 208 -20.31 -10.97 -12.88
CA MET A 208 -19.19 -10.71 -13.80
C MET A 208 -19.73 -10.50 -15.22
N ARG A 209 -19.18 -9.51 -15.91
CA ARG A 209 -19.43 -9.30 -17.34
C ARG A 209 -19.06 -10.57 -18.10
N SER A 210 -19.92 -10.98 -19.04
CA SER A 210 -19.55 -11.99 -20.02
C SER A 210 -18.31 -11.50 -20.78
N TYR A 211 -17.31 -12.38 -20.90
CA TYR A 211 -16.12 -12.07 -21.70
C TYR A 211 -16.51 -11.82 -23.15
N LYS A 212 -15.96 -10.78 -23.74
CA LYS A 212 -16.02 -10.51 -25.17
C LYS A 212 -14.63 -10.04 -25.61
N ALA A 213 -14.06 -10.70 -26.62
CA ALA A 213 -12.84 -10.19 -27.25
C ALA A 213 -13.05 -8.74 -27.73
N PRO A 214 -12.04 -7.88 -27.65
CA PRO A 214 -10.66 -8.13 -27.20
C PRO A 214 -10.49 -8.18 -25.69
N VAL A 215 -9.40 -8.80 -25.22
CA VAL A 215 -8.95 -8.72 -23.81
C VAL A 215 -8.64 -7.28 -23.47
N LYS A 216 -9.13 -6.80 -22.32
CA LYS A 216 -8.95 -5.43 -21.85
C LYS A 216 -7.98 -5.37 -20.68
N PHE A 217 -6.82 -4.79 -20.92
CA PHE A 217 -5.80 -4.53 -19.92
C PHE A 217 -6.02 -3.16 -19.28
N ILE A 218 -5.68 -3.01 -18.00
CA ILE A 218 -5.68 -1.70 -17.32
C ILE A 218 -4.43 -1.50 -16.49
N PHE A 219 -3.84 -0.30 -16.59
CA PHE A 219 -2.84 0.21 -15.68
C PHE A 219 -3.42 1.38 -14.88
N ILE A 220 -3.19 1.39 -13.55
CA ILE A 220 -3.61 2.49 -12.67
C ILE A 220 -2.41 3.00 -11.88
N GLY A 221 -2.09 4.29 -12.07
CA GLY A 221 -1.01 4.91 -11.31
C GLY A 221 -0.39 6.14 -11.97
N ARG A 222 0.64 6.68 -11.31
CA ARG A 222 1.46 7.76 -11.85
C ARG A 222 2.50 7.20 -12.82
N SER A 223 2.95 8.02 -13.79
CA SER A 223 4.03 7.67 -14.71
C SER A 223 5.39 7.70 -13.99
N GLU A 224 5.67 6.66 -13.21
CA GLU A 224 6.94 6.47 -12.50
C GLU A 224 7.68 5.26 -13.10
N ILE A 225 9.00 5.38 -13.32
CA ILE A 225 9.84 4.30 -13.88
C ILE A 225 9.65 2.99 -13.08
N ARG A 226 9.67 3.06 -11.74
CA ARG A 226 9.53 1.89 -10.88
C ARG A 226 8.20 1.15 -11.03
N LYS A 227 7.19 1.77 -11.67
CA LYS A 227 5.87 1.16 -11.92
C LYS A 227 5.79 0.40 -13.24
N GLY A 228 6.86 0.42 -14.03
CA GLY A 228 6.95 -0.34 -15.27
C GLY A 228 6.18 0.27 -16.44
N VAL A 229 5.87 1.57 -16.42
CA VAL A 229 5.10 2.24 -17.49
C VAL A 229 5.84 2.19 -18.83
N ARG A 230 7.18 2.32 -18.82
CA ARG A 230 7.99 2.23 -20.05
C ARG A 230 7.96 0.83 -20.66
N GLU A 231 7.99 -0.20 -19.83
CA GLU A 231 7.89 -1.58 -20.27
C GLU A 231 6.49 -1.88 -20.83
N ILE A 232 5.43 -1.31 -20.25
CA ILE A 232 4.06 -1.42 -20.79
C ILE A 232 3.99 -0.72 -22.16
N GLU A 233 4.50 0.51 -22.30
CA GLU A 233 4.54 1.24 -23.55
C GLU A 233 5.22 0.44 -24.66
N GLN A 234 6.43 -0.07 -24.39
CA GLN A 234 7.19 -0.87 -25.36
C GLN A 234 6.49 -2.20 -25.71
N SER A 235 5.90 -2.87 -24.75
CA SER A 235 5.14 -4.10 -24.98
C SER A 235 3.88 -3.84 -25.84
N ILE A 236 3.18 -2.74 -25.61
CA ILE A 236 2.01 -2.33 -26.39
C ILE A 236 2.41 -2.08 -27.85
N ASN A 237 3.53 -1.38 -28.10
CA ASN A 237 4.01 -1.15 -29.46
C ASN A 237 4.31 -2.46 -30.19
N LEU A 238 4.98 -3.41 -29.52
CA LEU A 238 5.23 -4.75 -30.10
C LEU A 238 3.93 -5.51 -30.43
N LEU A 239 2.92 -5.42 -29.57
CA LEU A 239 1.61 -6.05 -29.80
C LEU A 239 0.85 -5.43 -30.97
N ILE A 240 0.91 -4.10 -31.13
CA ILE A 240 0.31 -3.37 -32.25
C ILE A 240 1.01 -3.74 -33.57
N GLU A 241 2.34 -3.75 -33.58
CA GLU A 241 3.15 -4.14 -34.74
C GLU A 241 2.88 -5.59 -35.17
N ALA A 242 2.62 -6.49 -34.19
CA ALA A 242 2.27 -7.86 -34.44
C ALA A 242 0.79 -8.07 -34.88
N GLY A 243 -0.04 -7.02 -34.89
CA GLY A 243 -1.46 -7.07 -35.24
C GLY A 243 -2.33 -7.81 -34.23
N GLU A 244 -1.91 -7.89 -32.96
CA GLU A 244 -2.66 -8.57 -31.89
C GLU A 244 -3.93 -7.80 -31.51
N ASN A 245 -4.99 -8.51 -31.15
CA ASN A 245 -6.29 -7.91 -30.80
C ASN A 245 -6.46 -7.75 -29.29
N PHE A 246 -6.32 -6.52 -28.79
CA PHE A 246 -6.43 -6.16 -27.37
C PHE A 246 -6.89 -4.71 -27.19
N GLU A 247 -7.29 -4.33 -25.96
CA GLU A 247 -7.42 -2.94 -25.53
C GLU A 247 -6.51 -2.70 -24.30
N ALA A 248 -5.86 -1.54 -24.25
CA ALA A 248 -5.04 -1.11 -23.10
C ALA A 248 -5.51 0.22 -22.54
N HIS A 249 -5.92 0.23 -21.29
CA HIS A 249 -6.49 1.39 -20.60
C HIS A 249 -5.53 1.93 -19.55
N PHE A 250 -5.41 3.27 -19.46
CA PHE A 250 -4.54 3.95 -18.51
C PHE A 250 -5.34 4.93 -17.66
N VAL A 251 -5.25 4.77 -16.33
CA VAL A 251 -5.83 5.69 -15.34
C VAL A 251 -4.71 6.33 -14.53
N GLY A 252 -4.66 7.65 -14.53
CA GLY A 252 -3.65 8.44 -13.82
C GLY A 252 -3.10 9.58 -14.65
N PRO A 253 -2.16 10.38 -14.12
CA PRO A 253 -1.51 11.48 -14.83
C PRO A 253 -0.42 10.94 -15.78
N ILE A 254 -0.86 10.19 -16.80
CA ILE A 254 -0.02 9.57 -17.82
C ILE A 254 -0.24 10.33 -19.12
N LYS A 255 0.83 10.86 -19.70
CA LYS A 255 0.77 11.48 -21.02
C LYS A 255 0.59 10.40 -22.08
N PRO A 256 -0.33 10.59 -23.03
CA PRO A 256 -0.44 9.71 -24.18
C PRO A 256 0.91 9.55 -24.90
N PHE A 257 1.35 8.32 -25.08
CA PHE A 257 2.62 7.99 -25.75
C PHE A 257 2.43 7.40 -27.14
N ILE A 258 1.18 7.06 -27.48
CA ILE A 258 0.78 6.55 -28.79
C ILE A 258 -0.64 7.02 -29.11
N GLN A 259 -0.92 7.24 -30.39
CA GLN A 259 -2.26 7.47 -30.90
C GLN A 259 -2.70 6.21 -31.68
N ASN A 260 -3.51 5.38 -31.01
CA ASN A 260 -4.03 4.12 -31.53
C ASN A 260 -5.34 3.80 -30.85
N ASP A 261 -6.33 3.31 -31.58
CA ASP A 261 -7.69 3.04 -31.07
C ASP A 261 -7.73 1.96 -29.99
N ALA A 262 -6.73 1.07 -29.96
CA ALA A 262 -6.59 0.06 -28.91
C ALA A 262 -6.04 0.61 -27.58
N VAL A 263 -5.62 1.89 -27.51
CA VAL A 263 -4.97 2.47 -26.32
C VAL A 263 -5.74 3.68 -25.82
N ILE A 264 -6.35 3.56 -24.65
CA ILE A 264 -7.27 4.52 -24.07
C ILE A 264 -6.71 5.16 -22.80
N PHE A 265 -6.58 6.49 -22.79
CA PHE A 265 -6.12 7.26 -21.64
C PHE A 265 -7.29 7.97 -20.95
N HIS A 266 -7.63 7.56 -19.73
CA HIS A 266 -8.73 8.11 -18.94
C HIS A 266 -8.37 9.36 -18.13
N GLY A 267 -7.08 9.75 -18.08
CA GLY A 267 -6.59 10.81 -17.19
C GLY A 267 -6.66 10.44 -15.70
N SER A 268 -6.44 11.44 -14.85
CA SER A 268 -6.54 11.26 -13.40
C SER A 268 -8.01 11.16 -12.97
N LYS A 269 -8.30 10.21 -12.08
CA LYS A 269 -9.60 10.05 -11.43
C LYS A 269 -9.43 10.23 -9.92
N SER A 270 -10.30 11.03 -9.31
CA SER A 270 -10.30 11.29 -7.87
C SER A 270 -11.35 10.48 -7.13
N SER A 271 -12.44 10.12 -7.80
CA SER A 271 -13.52 9.35 -7.22
C SER A 271 -13.26 7.84 -7.32
N LEU A 272 -13.41 7.15 -6.19
CA LEU A 272 -13.34 5.69 -6.14
C LEU A 272 -14.42 5.05 -7.03
N ASN A 273 -15.61 5.68 -7.11
CA ASN A 273 -16.70 5.19 -7.95
C ASN A 273 -16.33 5.23 -9.45
N GLU A 274 -15.68 6.30 -9.92
CA GLU A 274 -15.22 6.37 -11.32
C GLU A 274 -14.19 5.27 -11.61
N ILE A 275 -13.25 5.03 -10.68
CA ILE A 275 -12.23 3.99 -10.82
C ILE A 275 -12.88 2.61 -10.86
N THR A 276 -13.85 2.33 -9.98
CA THR A 276 -14.54 1.02 -9.95
C THR A 276 -15.36 0.78 -11.21
N LEU A 277 -16.04 1.81 -11.76
CA LEU A 277 -16.78 1.70 -13.03
C LEU A 277 -15.84 1.35 -14.21
N ILE A 278 -14.64 1.92 -14.23
CA ILE A 278 -13.64 1.57 -15.26
C ILE A 278 -13.15 0.15 -15.03
N LEU A 279 -12.76 -0.22 -13.79
CA LEU A 279 -12.29 -1.57 -13.46
C LEU A 279 -13.30 -2.66 -13.86
N ASP A 280 -14.61 -2.40 -13.69
CA ASP A 280 -15.67 -3.35 -14.02
C ASP A 280 -15.76 -3.70 -15.51
N GLN A 281 -15.15 -2.88 -16.37
CA GLN A 281 -15.08 -3.10 -17.81
C GLN A 281 -13.79 -3.82 -18.24
N MET A 282 -12.88 -4.07 -17.33
CA MET A 282 -11.54 -4.60 -17.60
C MET A 282 -11.44 -6.10 -17.30
N ASP A 283 -10.40 -6.71 -17.82
CA ASP A 283 -10.14 -8.14 -17.64
C ASP A 283 -8.86 -8.41 -16.87
N VAL A 284 -7.79 -7.64 -17.13
CA VAL A 284 -6.46 -7.87 -16.57
C VAL A 284 -5.86 -6.57 -16.03
N LEU A 285 -5.43 -6.58 -14.79
CA LEU A 285 -4.66 -5.48 -14.20
C LEU A 285 -3.17 -5.64 -14.55
N LEU A 286 -2.56 -4.62 -15.14
CA LEU A 286 -1.12 -4.52 -15.38
C LEU A 286 -0.41 -3.86 -14.20
N CYS A 287 0.51 -4.58 -13.55
CA CYS A 287 1.29 -4.07 -12.42
C CYS A 287 2.76 -4.55 -12.47
N PRO A 288 3.52 -4.31 -13.58
CA PRO A 288 4.87 -4.83 -13.79
C PRO A 288 5.94 -3.99 -13.08
N ARG A 289 5.92 -3.98 -11.74
CA ARG A 289 6.74 -3.09 -10.91
C ARG A 289 8.17 -3.58 -10.73
N HIS A 290 9.11 -2.63 -10.59
CA HIS A 290 10.52 -2.92 -10.27
C HIS A 290 10.74 -3.10 -8.77
N SER A 291 9.98 -2.38 -7.95
CA SER A 291 10.02 -2.45 -6.49
C SER A 291 8.69 -2.02 -5.89
N GLU A 292 8.27 -2.65 -4.80
CA GLU A 292 7.05 -2.32 -4.09
C GLU A 292 7.04 -2.99 -2.69
N GLY A 293 6.13 -2.51 -1.81
CA GLY A 293 5.75 -3.24 -0.61
C GLY A 293 4.61 -4.21 -0.91
N MET A 294 3.38 -3.69 -0.85
CA MET A 294 2.15 -4.36 -1.29
C MET A 294 1.28 -3.33 -2.01
N PRO A 295 1.14 -3.42 -3.34
CA PRO A 295 0.39 -2.43 -4.11
C PRO A 295 -1.12 -2.59 -3.91
N ASN A 296 -1.76 -1.58 -3.31
CA ASN A 296 -3.21 -1.59 -3.08
C ASN A 296 -4.01 -1.77 -4.38
N VAL A 297 -3.49 -1.26 -5.51
CA VAL A 297 -4.14 -1.39 -6.82
C VAL A 297 -4.35 -2.85 -7.24
N ILE A 298 -3.47 -3.77 -6.82
CA ILE A 298 -3.67 -5.21 -7.06
C ILE A 298 -4.89 -5.69 -6.27
N ILE A 299 -4.99 -5.35 -4.99
CA ILE A 299 -6.12 -5.74 -4.14
C ILE A 299 -7.43 -5.14 -4.69
N GLU A 300 -7.38 -3.88 -5.15
CA GLU A 300 -8.51 -3.18 -5.79
C GLU A 300 -8.97 -3.88 -7.08
N GLY A 301 -8.02 -4.21 -7.97
CA GLY A 301 -8.32 -4.96 -9.20
C GLY A 301 -8.89 -6.35 -8.93
N MET A 302 -8.28 -7.09 -8.01
CA MET A 302 -8.76 -8.41 -7.59
C MET A 302 -10.16 -8.36 -6.98
N ALA A 303 -10.48 -7.32 -6.19
CA ALA A 303 -11.80 -7.09 -5.62
C ALA A 303 -12.86 -6.82 -6.69
N ARG A 304 -12.46 -6.29 -7.84
CA ARG A 304 -13.32 -6.04 -9.01
C ARG A 304 -13.27 -7.19 -10.04
N GLU A 305 -12.77 -8.36 -9.65
CA GLU A 305 -12.67 -9.55 -10.50
C GLU A 305 -11.75 -9.37 -11.71
N LEU A 306 -10.59 -8.75 -11.55
CA LEU A 306 -9.55 -8.74 -12.57
C LEU A 306 -8.53 -9.84 -12.31
N ALA A 307 -8.06 -10.49 -13.38
CA ALA A 307 -6.81 -11.25 -13.33
C ALA A 307 -5.63 -10.28 -13.21
N VAL A 308 -4.49 -10.74 -12.70
CA VAL A 308 -3.34 -9.87 -12.43
C VAL A 308 -2.14 -10.27 -13.28
N LEU A 309 -1.56 -9.31 -14.01
CA LEU A 309 -0.24 -9.43 -14.62
C LEU A 309 0.74 -8.58 -13.82
N THR A 310 1.74 -9.20 -13.20
CA THR A 310 2.62 -8.51 -12.26
C THR A 310 4.01 -9.13 -12.20
N THR A 311 4.86 -8.61 -11.32
CA THR A 311 6.22 -9.09 -11.05
C THR A 311 6.33 -9.66 -9.65
N LYS A 312 7.29 -10.54 -9.40
CA LYS A 312 7.56 -11.15 -8.09
C LYS A 312 8.45 -10.23 -7.22
N VAL A 313 7.94 -9.03 -6.87
CA VAL A 313 8.64 -8.07 -6.01
C VAL A 313 7.86 -7.80 -4.72
N GLY A 314 8.58 -7.41 -3.65
CA GLY A 314 7.96 -7.11 -2.37
C GLY A 314 7.14 -8.26 -1.80
N ALA A 315 5.89 -7.97 -1.40
CA ALA A 315 4.96 -8.95 -0.87
C ALA A 315 3.87 -9.37 -1.88
N ILE A 316 4.07 -9.16 -3.18
CA ILE A 316 3.05 -9.45 -4.19
C ILE A 316 2.70 -10.94 -4.22
N GLU A 317 3.70 -11.84 -4.08
CA GLU A 317 3.48 -13.30 -4.06
C GLU A 317 2.65 -13.79 -2.86
N VAL A 318 2.43 -12.96 -1.85
CA VAL A 318 1.51 -13.26 -0.73
C VAL A 318 0.04 -13.26 -1.17
N ILE A 319 -0.30 -12.46 -2.19
CA ILE A 319 -1.68 -12.26 -2.66
C ILE A 319 -1.91 -12.69 -4.11
N VAL A 320 -0.86 -12.76 -4.94
CA VAL A 320 -0.93 -13.20 -6.34
C VAL A 320 -0.13 -14.48 -6.50
N ASN A 321 -0.72 -15.46 -7.17
CA ASN A 321 -0.11 -16.71 -7.56
C ASN A 321 -0.62 -17.14 -8.96
N GLU A 322 -0.27 -18.33 -9.42
CA GLU A 322 -0.64 -18.82 -10.75
C GLU A 322 -2.15 -19.10 -10.89
N GLU A 323 -2.91 -19.17 -9.78
CA GLU A 323 -4.36 -19.34 -9.81
C GLU A 323 -5.13 -18.03 -10.08
N ASN A 324 -4.53 -16.86 -9.88
CA ASN A 324 -5.18 -15.56 -10.03
C ASN A 324 -4.39 -14.55 -10.86
N GLY A 325 -3.20 -14.92 -11.38
CA GLY A 325 -2.39 -14.04 -12.19
C GLY A 325 -1.28 -14.71 -12.98
N VAL A 326 -0.56 -13.90 -13.73
CA VAL A 326 0.62 -14.27 -14.50
C VAL A 326 1.78 -13.36 -14.08
N PHE A 327 2.96 -13.93 -13.92
CA PHE A 327 4.15 -13.18 -13.56
C PHE A 327 5.04 -12.89 -14.77
N CYS A 328 5.65 -11.70 -14.77
CA CYS A 328 6.74 -11.33 -15.67
C CYS A 328 7.98 -10.91 -14.87
N SER A 329 9.12 -10.81 -15.53
CA SER A 329 10.37 -10.35 -14.92
C SER A 329 10.40 -8.82 -14.81
N PRO A 330 10.82 -8.24 -13.66
CA PRO A 330 10.90 -6.79 -13.49
C PRO A 330 11.83 -6.13 -14.50
N GLY A 331 11.39 -5.04 -15.15
CA GLY A 331 12.19 -4.29 -16.12
C GLY A 331 12.49 -5.04 -17.43
N ASN A 332 11.79 -6.12 -17.71
CA ASN A 332 11.99 -6.92 -18.91
C ASN A 332 10.75 -6.85 -19.83
N VAL A 333 10.90 -6.09 -20.94
CA VAL A 333 9.85 -5.87 -21.94
C VAL A 333 9.42 -7.17 -22.60
N GLN A 334 10.37 -8.03 -22.98
CA GLN A 334 10.06 -9.29 -23.64
C GLN A 334 9.22 -10.21 -22.75
N SER A 335 9.60 -10.33 -21.46
CA SER A 335 8.85 -11.12 -20.49
C SER A 335 7.45 -10.55 -20.24
N LEU A 336 7.29 -9.22 -20.23
CA LEU A 336 5.98 -8.58 -20.12
C LEU A 336 5.14 -8.81 -21.36
N ASN A 337 5.71 -8.68 -22.55
CA ASN A 337 5.03 -8.93 -23.82
C ASN A 337 4.53 -10.38 -23.91
N GLU A 338 5.36 -11.36 -23.59
CA GLU A 338 4.97 -12.78 -23.54
C GLU A 338 3.83 -13.04 -22.56
N ALA A 339 3.86 -12.39 -21.38
CA ALA A 339 2.77 -12.51 -20.41
C ALA A 339 1.46 -11.85 -20.89
N MET A 340 1.53 -10.73 -21.62
CA MET A 340 0.36 -10.10 -22.25
C MET A 340 -0.19 -11.01 -23.37
N LEU A 341 0.65 -11.55 -24.23
CA LEU A 341 0.27 -12.51 -25.27
C LEU A 341 -0.43 -13.75 -24.69
N LYS A 342 0.05 -14.25 -23.52
CA LYS A 342 -0.61 -15.36 -22.83
C LYS A 342 -2.05 -15.04 -22.49
N PHE A 343 -2.35 -13.81 -22.03
CA PHE A 343 -3.72 -13.37 -21.75
C PHE A 343 -4.54 -13.18 -23.05
N ILE A 344 -3.97 -12.60 -24.10
CA ILE A 344 -4.65 -12.38 -25.39
C ILE A 344 -5.09 -13.72 -25.99
N ARG A 345 -4.27 -14.76 -25.86
CA ARG A 345 -4.51 -16.10 -26.42
C ARG A 345 -5.23 -17.06 -25.45
N MET A 346 -5.58 -16.58 -24.26
CA MET A 346 -6.24 -17.39 -23.24
C MET A 346 -7.72 -17.61 -23.60
N ASP A 347 -8.20 -18.81 -23.42
CA ASP A 347 -9.63 -19.11 -23.58
C ASP A 347 -10.47 -18.44 -22.46
N GLU A 348 -11.76 -18.26 -22.76
CA GLU A 348 -12.70 -17.57 -21.85
C GLU A 348 -12.79 -18.26 -20.48
N ALA A 349 -12.82 -19.59 -20.45
CA ALA A 349 -12.98 -20.35 -19.20
C ALA A 349 -11.77 -20.19 -18.29
N SER A 350 -10.56 -20.23 -18.86
CA SER A 350 -9.29 -20.01 -18.13
C SER A 350 -9.20 -18.59 -17.58
N LEU A 351 -9.50 -17.58 -18.39
CA LEU A 351 -9.50 -16.18 -17.93
C LEU A 351 -10.54 -15.94 -16.82
N LYS A 352 -11.75 -16.47 -16.99
CA LYS A 352 -12.82 -16.40 -16.00
C LYS A 352 -12.41 -17.06 -14.66
N ASN A 353 -11.71 -18.19 -14.73
CA ASN A 353 -11.21 -18.86 -13.52
C ASN A 353 -10.22 -17.98 -12.76
N LEU A 354 -9.21 -17.39 -13.43
CA LEU A 354 -8.25 -16.46 -12.81
C LEU A 354 -8.97 -15.28 -12.14
N LYS A 355 -9.93 -14.66 -12.83
CA LYS A 355 -10.74 -13.54 -12.34
C LYS A 355 -11.55 -13.92 -11.09
N THR A 356 -12.17 -15.09 -11.10
CA THR A 356 -12.94 -15.61 -9.95
C THR A 356 -12.05 -15.90 -8.75
N LYS A 357 -10.90 -16.50 -8.98
CA LYS A 357 -9.90 -16.76 -7.92
C LYS A 357 -9.33 -15.48 -7.32
N SER A 358 -9.11 -14.43 -8.13
CA SER A 358 -8.73 -13.10 -7.66
C SER A 358 -9.70 -12.56 -6.61
N LYS A 359 -10.98 -12.48 -6.92
CA LYS A 359 -12.01 -12.02 -5.98
C LYS A 359 -12.11 -12.91 -4.75
N ARG A 360 -12.05 -14.23 -4.92
CA ARG A 360 -12.08 -15.18 -3.81
C ARG A 360 -10.95 -14.94 -2.82
N THR A 361 -9.71 -14.73 -3.30
CA THR A 361 -8.56 -14.40 -2.46
C THR A 361 -8.81 -13.15 -1.62
N VAL A 362 -9.42 -12.10 -2.22
CA VAL A 362 -9.77 -10.88 -1.48
C VAL A 362 -10.81 -11.17 -0.41
N LEU A 363 -11.90 -11.83 -0.74
CA LEU A 363 -12.99 -12.15 0.20
C LEU A 363 -12.53 -13.00 1.37
N GLU A 364 -11.63 -13.94 1.15
CA GLU A 364 -11.14 -14.85 2.18
C GLU A 364 -10.11 -14.19 3.11
N ARG A 365 -9.23 -13.31 2.58
CA ARG A 365 -7.99 -12.94 3.27
C ARG A 365 -7.71 -11.44 3.38
N LEU A 366 -8.31 -10.60 2.51
CA LEU A 366 -7.85 -9.21 2.32
C LEU A 366 -8.93 -8.17 2.63
N VAL A 367 -9.99 -8.53 3.34
CA VAL A 367 -11.02 -7.58 3.80
C VAL A 367 -10.58 -6.98 5.13
N TRP A 368 -10.68 -5.66 5.27
CA TRP A 368 -10.20 -4.95 6.45
C TRP A 368 -10.82 -5.48 7.75
N GLU A 369 -12.10 -5.84 7.74
CA GLU A 369 -12.80 -6.38 8.90
C GLU A 369 -12.08 -7.62 9.46
N LYS A 370 -11.77 -8.59 8.58
CA LYS A 370 -11.05 -9.82 8.96
C LYS A 370 -9.60 -9.56 9.38
N LEU A 371 -8.94 -8.65 8.67
CA LEU A 371 -7.55 -8.29 8.97
C LEU A 371 -7.44 -7.60 10.34
N ALA A 372 -8.35 -6.68 10.65
CA ALA A 372 -8.37 -5.97 11.93
C ALA A 372 -8.65 -6.92 13.11
N GLU A 373 -9.61 -7.83 12.96
CA GLU A 373 -9.87 -8.87 13.97
C GLU A 373 -8.63 -9.76 14.23
N SER A 374 -7.97 -10.19 13.15
CA SER A 374 -6.74 -11.00 13.27
C SER A 374 -5.61 -10.23 13.94
N LEU A 375 -5.42 -8.96 13.57
CA LEU A 375 -4.40 -8.11 14.18
C LEU A 375 -4.72 -7.82 15.65
N THR A 376 -5.98 -7.55 15.98
CA THR A 376 -6.44 -7.33 17.35
C THR A 376 -6.11 -8.54 18.26
N LYS A 377 -6.40 -9.76 17.80
CA LYS A 377 -6.04 -10.99 18.53
C LYS A 377 -4.53 -11.11 18.76
N LYS A 378 -3.71 -10.83 17.74
CA LYS A 378 -2.24 -10.84 17.85
C LYS A 378 -1.73 -9.77 18.84
N LEU A 379 -2.27 -8.55 18.79
CA LEU A 379 -1.85 -7.48 19.68
C LEU A 379 -2.23 -7.76 21.16
N ILE A 380 -3.39 -8.35 21.39
CA ILE A 380 -3.82 -8.76 22.74
C ILE A 380 -2.90 -9.86 23.29
N SER A 381 -2.50 -10.84 22.46
CA SER A 381 -1.59 -11.92 22.90
C SER A 381 -0.16 -11.45 23.20
N ILE A 382 0.26 -10.31 22.68
CA ILE A 382 1.58 -9.71 22.97
C ILE A 382 1.56 -8.98 24.32
N LYS A 383 0.40 -8.53 24.78
CA LYS A 383 0.26 -7.80 26.07
C LYS A 383 0.46 -8.72 27.27
N HIS A 384 0.26 -10.02 27.12
CA HIS A 384 0.38 -11.06 28.14
C HIS A 384 1.66 -11.85 27.97
#